data_f2a1a1f432a6eb18f4b2e6f11793c8b9
#
_entry.id   f2a1a1f432a6eb18f4b2e6f11793c8b9
#
_cell.length_a   1.000
_cell.length_b   1.000
_cell.length_c   1.000
_cell.angle_alpha   90.00
_cell.angle_beta   90.00
_cell.angle_gamma   90.00
#
_symmetry.space_group_name_H-M   'P 1'
#
loop_
_entity.id
_entity.type
_entity.pdbx_description
1 polymer ?
#
loop_
_entity_poly.entity_id
_entity_poly.type
_entity_poly.pdbx_seq_one_letter_code
_entity_poly.pdbx_strand_id
1 'polypeptide(L)'
;QVGAIIKDLDGNYKVGNSENFIIEACEYVESFLKFSPKSEVILNIDNDHLDYYKNFENIKKAFIKYVKLLPADGHLIINADDNNCLDLPVYSKAQAIKYGIENEDVDFWAKNIIFNEDGFPEFDVYKYGEFFAHFKLSIPGKHNILNALACISLCDVYGIEKQFIQKALQKFTGADRRFEFKGLVNGARVYDDYGHHP
;
A
#
# COMPACT_ATOMS: atom_id res chain seq x y z
N GLN A 1 -3.73 12.31 -5.25
CA GLN A 1 -4.40 12.91 -4.08
C GLN A 1 -4.48 11.87 -2.97
N VAL A 2 -4.19 12.28 -1.73
CA VAL A 2 -4.22 11.43 -0.52
C VAL A 2 -4.89 12.17 0.63
N GLY A 3 -5.30 11.47 1.68
CA GLY A 3 -5.96 12.05 2.85
C GLY A 3 -5.02 12.75 3.83
N ALA A 4 -3.73 12.44 3.79
CA ALA A 4 -2.72 13.01 4.68
C ALA A 4 -1.83 14.04 3.97
N ILE A 5 -1.15 14.88 4.74
CA ILE A 5 -0.11 15.77 4.20
C ILE A 5 1.18 14.96 4.01
N ILE A 6 1.78 15.07 2.84
CA ILE A 6 3.06 14.45 2.49
C ILE A 6 4.10 15.56 2.33
N LYS A 7 5.16 15.51 3.15
CA LYS A 7 6.21 16.53 3.16
C LYS A 7 6.85 16.77 1.80
N ASP A 8 7.14 15.70 1.06
CA ASP A 8 7.72 15.78 -0.28
C ASP A 8 6.80 16.43 -1.34
N LEU A 9 5.50 16.53 -1.05
CA LEU A 9 4.51 17.17 -1.93
C LEU A 9 4.10 18.57 -1.48
N ASP A 10 4.52 18.96 -0.26
CA ASP A 10 4.06 20.19 0.43
C ASP A 10 2.52 20.27 0.47
N GLY A 11 1.87 19.12 0.70
CA GLY A 11 0.42 19.04 0.72
C GLY A 11 -0.12 17.63 0.53
N ASN A 12 -1.39 17.54 0.25
CA ASN A 12 -2.11 16.27 0.06
C ASN A 12 -2.45 15.95 -1.41
N TYR A 13 -1.96 16.75 -2.35
CA TYR A 13 -2.08 16.48 -3.78
C TYR A 13 -0.90 17.05 -4.55
N LYS A 14 -0.68 16.52 -5.73
CA LYS A 14 0.27 17.07 -6.70
C LYS A 14 -0.34 16.97 -8.09
N VAL A 15 -0.30 18.07 -8.83
CA VAL A 15 -0.67 18.11 -10.25
C VAL A 15 0.52 17.61 -11.06
N GLY A 16 0.31 16.58 -11.86
CA GLY A 16 1.28 16.02 -12.80
C GLY A 16 0.90 16.31 -14.25
N ASN A 17 1.76 15.86 -15.18
CA ASN A 17 1.54 16.01 -16.63
C ASN A 17 1.25 14.66 -17.32
N SER A 18 1.14 13.56 -16.56
CA SER A 18 0.82 12.24 -17.11
C SER A 18 -0.70 12.05 -17.17
N GLU A 19 -1.13 11.02 -17.90
CA GLU A 19 -2.53 10.60 -17.95
C GLU A 19 -2.99 9.85 -16.69
N ASN A 20 -2.05 9.54 -15.79
CA ASN A 20 -2.34 8.77 -14.59
C ASN A 20 -2.84 9.69 -13.47
N PHE A 21 -3.98 9.33 -12.89
CA PHE A 21 -4.52 9.93 -11.69
C PHE A 21 -4.47 8.92 -10.55
N ILE A 22 -3.69 9.22 -9.51
CA ILE A 22 -3.53 8.37 -8.32
C ILE A 22 -4.32 8.99 -7.19
N ILE A 23 -5.18 8.19 -6.55
CA ILE A 23 -6.03 8.63 -5.45
C ILE A 23 -6.03 7.59 -4.32
N GLU A 24 -6.00 8.06 -3.08
CA GLU A 24 -6.38 7.26 -1.92
C GLU A 24 -7.91 7.09 -1.93
N ALA A 25 -8.37 5.86 -2.13
CA ALA A 25 -9.79 5.53 -2.19
C ALA A 25 -10.31 5.24 -0.77
N CYS A 26 -11.44 5.83 -0.41
CA CYS A 26 -12.05 5.67 0.91
C CYS A 26 -13.21 4.67 0.83
N GLU A 27 -13.17 3.62 1.65
CA GLU A 27 -14.22 2.60 1.77
C GLU A 27 -15.44 3.10 2.54
N TYR A 28 -15.26 4.09 3.43
CA TYR A 28 -16.35 4.62 4.24
C TYR A 28 -17.52 5.09 3.38
N VAL A 29 -18.73 4.69 3.75
CA VAL A 29 -19.99 4.87 3.01
C VAL A 29 -19.89 4.45 1.53
N GLU A 30 -19.05 3.47 1.24
CA GLU A 30 -18.80 2.94 -0.12
C GLU A 30 -18.35 4.04 -1.11
N SER A 31 -17.63 5.08 -0.64
CA SER A 31 -17.22 6.23 -1.47
C SER A 31 -16.33 5.81 -2.63
N PHE A 32 -15.48 4.79 -2.46
CA PHE A 32 -14.60 4.23 -3.50
C PHE A 32 -15.35 3.65 -4.71
N LEU A 33 -16.63 3.25 -4.55
CA LEU A 33 -17.47 2.73 -5.64
C LEU A 33 -17.89 3.80 -6.66
N LYS A 34 -17.61 5.07 -6.39
CA LYS A 34 -17.91 6.19 -7.28
C LYS A 34 -16.84 6.42 -8.35
N PHE A 35 -15.72 5.71 -8.26
CA PHE A 35 -14.62 5.80 -9.22
C PHE A 35 -14.72 4.70 -10.28
N SER A 36 -14.02 4.90 -11.38
CA SER A 36 -13.82 3.90 -12.45
C SER A 36 -12.31 3.63 -12.57
N PRO A 37 -11.75 2.83 -11.67
CA PRO A 37 -10.31 2.62 -11.60
C PRO A 37 -9.81 1.75 -12.77
N LYS A 38 -8.58 2.02 -13.22
CA LYS A 38 -7.82 1.16 -14.13
C LYS A 38 -7.02 0.11 -13.37
N SER A 39 -6.54 0.49 -12.20
CA SER A 39 -5.82 -0.39 -11.28
C SER A 39 -6.24 -0.11 -9.84
N GLU A 40 -6.31 -1.14 -9.03
CA GLU A 40 -6.60 -1.07 -7.60
C GLU A 40 -5.50 -1.74 -6.81
N VAL A 41 -5.16 -1.13 -5.68
CA VAL A 41 -4.27 -1.71 -4.68
C VAL A 41 -5.05 -1.89 -3.40
N ILE A 42 -5.15 -3.13 -2.92
CA ILE A 42 -5.81 -3.47 -1.66
C ILE A 42 -4.76 -3.97 -0.69
N LEU A 43 -4.52 -3.19 0.36
CA LEU A 43 -3.48 -3.47 1.34
C LEU A 43 -3.93 -4.48 2.39
N ASN A 44 -5.16 -4.33 2.85
CA ASN A 44 -5.83 -5.21 3.82
C ASN A 44 -7.33 -4.94 3.83
N ILE A 45 -8.10 -5.84 4.45
CA ILE A 45 -9.52 -5.66 4.77
C ILE A 45 -9.72 -6.03 6.23
N ASP A 46 -10.08 -5.05 7.05
CA ASP A 46 -10.29 -5.25 8.48
C ASP A 46 -11.61 -4.65 8.96
N ASN A 47 -11.96 -4.91 10.22
CA ASN A 47 -13.14 -4.39 10.87
C ASN A 47 -12.98 -2.89 11.17
N ASP A 48 -13.42 -2.06 10.25
CA ASP A 48 -13.52 -0.62 10.45
C ASP A 48 -14.90 -0.11 10.02
N HIS A 49 -15.26 1.09 10.45
CA HIS A 49 -16.53 1.73 10.08
C HIS A 49 -17.77 0.87 10.34
N LEU A 50 -17.81 0.13 11.48
CA LEU A 50 -18.93 -0.73 11.85
C LEU A 50 -20.22 0.06 12.15
N ASP A 51 -20.13 1.36 12.39
CA ASP A 51 -21.25 2.29 12.44
C ASP A 51 -22.06 2.29 11.12
N TYR A 52 -21.36 2.17 10.00
CA TYR A 52 -21.95 2.08 8.67
C TYR A 52 -22.17 0.63 8.22
N TYR A 53 -21.13 -0.19 8.21
CA TYR A 53 -21.15 -1.55 7.65
C TYR A 53 -21.88 -2.58 8.52
N LYS A 54 -21.96 -2.37 9.84
CA LYS A 54 -22.58 -3.23 10.84
C LYS A 54 -21.80 -4.51 11.15
N ASN A 55 -21.14 -5.13 10.19
CA ASN A 55 -20.33 -6.35 10.34
C ASN A 55 -19.30 -6.48 9.22
N PHE A 56 -18.34 -7.41 9.41
CA PHE A 56 -17.28 -7.68 8.47
C PHE A 56 -17.77 -8.15 7.10
N GLU A 57 -18.81 -8.96 7.05
CA GLU A 57 -19.35 -9.49 5.79
C GLU A 57 -19.82 -8.36 4.86
N ASN A 58 -20.36 -7.28 5.41
CA ASN A 58 -20.77 -6.12 4.62
C ASN A 58 -19.58 -5.32 4.12
N ILE A 59 -18.50 -5.19 4.93
CA ILE A 59 -17.22 -4.61 4.49
C ILE A 59 -16.70 -5.43 3.30
N LYS A 60 -16.58 -6.74 3.47
CA LYS A 60 -16.10 -7.65 2.43
C LYS A 60 -16.92 -7.55 1.14
N LYS A 61 -18.25 -7.47 1.24
CA LYS A 61 -19.13 -7.26 0.08
C LYS A 61 -18.87 -5.94 -0.64
N ALA A 62 -18.53 -4.87 0.09
CA ALA A 62 -18.18 -3.59 -0.51
C ALA A 62 -16.87 -3.70 -1.31
N PHE A 63 -15.82 -4.35 -0.76
CA PHE A 63 -14.59 -4.62 -1.49
C PHE A 63 -14.80 -5.53 -2.71
N ILE A 64 -15.67 -6.55 -2.62
CA ILE A 64 -16.05 -7.37 -3.78
C ILE A 64 -16.74 -6.52 -4.86
N LYS A 65 -17.60 -5.57 -4.50
CA LYS A 65 -18.17 -4.63 -5.47
C LYS A 65 -17.07 -3.75 -6.11
N TYR A 66 -16.10 -3.32 -5.30
CA TYR A 66 -15.02 -2.46 -5.75
C TYR A 66 -14.16 -3.16 -6.81
N VAL A 67 -13.65 -4.35 -6.54
CA VAL A 67 -12.82 -5.08 -7.52
C VAL A 67 -13.55 -5.46 -8.80
N LYS A 68 -14.90 -5.50 -8.78
CA LYS A 68 -15.72 -5.69 -9.99
C LYS A 68 -15.74 -4.48 -10.93
N LEU A 69 -15.34 -3.30 -10.45
CA LEU A 69 -15.26 -2.09 -11.28
C LEU A 69 -14.07 -2.14 -12.23
N LEU A 70 -13.05 -2.95 -11.92
CA LEU A 70 -11.86 -3.07 -12.75
C LEU A 70 -12.20 -3.62 -14.15
N PRO A 71 -11.67 -2.99 -15.22
CA PRO A 71 -11.80 -3.52 -16.58
C PRO A 71 -10.90 -4.76 -16.76
N ALA A 72 -11.17 -5.55 -17.80
CA ALA A 72 -10.42 -6.78 -18.09
C ALA A 72 -8.93 -6.55 -18.40
N ASP A 73 -8.59 -5.35 -18.89
CA ASP A 73 -7.22 -4.89 -19.15
C ASP A 73 -6.66 -4.04 -17.98
N GLY A 74 -7.29 -4.14 -16.81
CA GLY A 74 -6.86 -3.51 -15.55
C GLY A 74 -6.01 -4.42 -14.68
N HIS A 75 -5.63 -3.92 -13.51
CA HIS A 75 -4.77 -4.65 -12.57
C HIS A 75 -5.33 -4.57 -11.14
N LEU A 76 -5.33 -5.71 -10.47
CA LEU A 76 -5.69 -5.83 -9.06
C LEU A 76 -4.46 -6.27 -8.26
N ILE A 77 -3.88 -5.38 -7.47
CA ILE A 77 -2.73 -5.66 -6.62
C ILE A 77 -3.23 -5.96 -5.21
N ILE A 78 -2.94 -7.15 -4.67
CA ILE A 78 -3.41 -7.57 -3.35
C ILE A 78 -2.29 -8.07 -2.45
N ASN A 79 -2.45 -7.83 -1.16
CA ASN A 79 -1.63 -8.40 -0.11
C ASN A 79 -2.05 -9.86 0.14
N ALA A 80 -1.15 -10.82 -0.15
CA ALA A 80 -1.41 -12.23 0.07
C ALA A 80 -1.15 -12.71 1.50
N ASP A 81 -0.56 -11.86 2.34
CA ASP A 81 -0.43 -12.12 3.78
C ASP A 81 -1.73 -11.78 4.52
N ASP A 82 -2.67 -11.08 3.89
CA ASP A 82 -4.02 -10.86 4.43
C ASP A 82 -5.02 -11.87 3.83
N ASN A 83 -5.46 -12.82 4.66
CA ASN A 83 -6.44 -13.83 4.25
C ASN A 83 -7.75 -13.22 3.71
N ASN A 84 -8.10 -12.02 4.13
CA ASN A 84 -9.31 -11.33 3.67
C ASN A 84 -9.17 -10.80 2.22
N CYS A 85 -7.96 -10.73 1.69
CA CYS A 85 -7.71 -10.30 0.31
C CYS A 85 -7.64 -11.45 -0.70
N LEU A 86 -7.35 -12.68 -0.25
CA LEU A 86 -6.98 -13.81 -1.12
C LEU A 86 -8.03 -14.25 -2.14
N ASP A 87 -9.30 -14.10 -1.82
CA ASP A 87 -10.42 -14.50 -2.69
C ASP A 87 -10.89 -13.37 -3.64
N LEU A 88 -10.43 -12.13 -3.45
CA LEU A 88 -10.85 -10.99 -4.27
C LEU A 88 -10.62 -11.20 -5.79
N PRO A 89 -9.51 -11.84 -6.23
CA PRO A 89 -9.28 -12.10 -7.66
C PRO A 89 -10.41 -12.89 -8.34
N VAL A 90 -11.13 -13.76 -7.61
CA VAL A 90 -12.25 -14.55 -8.16
C VAL A 90 -13.39 -13.65 -8.65
N TYR A 91 -13.52 -12.46 -8.08
CA TYR A 91 -14.57 -11.51 -8.39
C TYR A 91 -14.19 -10.43 -9.41
N SER A 92 -12.90 -10.31 -9.73
CA SER A 92 -12.37 -9.34 -10.69
C SER A 92 -12.18 -9.94 -12.08
N LYS A 93 -12.29 -9.10 -13.13
CA LYS A 93 -11.91 -9.45 -14.49
C LYS A 93 -10.46 -9.06 -14.80
N ALA A 94 -9.87 -8.22 -13.94
CA ALA A 94 -8.53 -7.71 -14.11
C ALA A 94 -7.47 -8.77 -13.78
N GLN A 95 -6.25 -8.55 -14.28
CA GLN A 95 -5.11 -9.35 -13.89
C GLN A 95 -4.81 -9.12 -12.41
N ALA A 96 -4.82 -10.20 -11.62
CA ALA A 96 -4.41 -10.13 -10.22
C ALA A 96 -2.89 -10.27 -10.08
N ILE A 97 -2.32 -9.48 -9.19
CA ILE A 97 -0.91 -9.49 -8.82
C ILE A 97 -0.84 -9.56 -7.30
N LYS A 98 -0.23 -10.61 -6.80
CA LYS A 98 -0.09 -10.88 -5.38
C LYS A 98 1.28 -10.47 -4.88
N TYR A 99 1.32 -9.89 -3.68
CA TYR A 99 2.58 -9.63 -2.99
C TYR A 99 2.50 -10.10 -1.53
N GLY A 100 3.65 -10.38 -0.93
CA GLY A 100 3.72 -10.82 0.46
C GLY A 100 5.13 -10.90 1.01
N ILE A 101 5.19 -11.16 2.32
CA ILE A 101 6.41 -11.44 3.09
C ILE A 101 6.35 -12.89 3.58
N GLU A 102 5.22 -13.29 4.16
CA GLU A 102 5.02 -14.60 4.77
C GLU A 102 4.52 -15.63 3.73
N ASN A 103 3.68 -15.20 2.81
CA ASN A 103 3.18 -16.04 1.75
C ASN A 103 4.19 -16.09 0.59
N GLU A 104 4.68 -17.29 0.27
CA GLU A 104 5.66 -17.51 -0.80
C GLU A 104 5.03 -17.72 -2.18
N ASP A 105 3.71 -18.02 -2.25
CA ASP A 105 2.96 -18.17 -3.50
C ASP A 105 2.45 -16.80 -3.99
N VAL A 106 3.40 -15.94 -4.34
CA VAL A 106 3.15 -14.56 -4.75
C VAL A 106 3.99 -14.14 -5.94
N ASP A 107 3.55 -13.11 -6.64
CA ASP A 107 4.27 -12.54 -7.78
C ASP A 107 5.45 -11.67 -7.32
N PHE A 108 5.27 -10.93 -6.19
CA PHE A 108 6.31 -10.12 -5.57
C PHE A 108 6.52 -10.53 -4.12
N TRP A 109 7.71 -10.98 -3.80
CA TRP A 109 8.07 -11.50 -2.49
C TRP A 109 9.24 -10.75 -1.87
N ALA A 110 9.07 -10.25 -0.64
CA ALA A 110 10.18 -9.66 0.11
C ALA A 110 10.91 -10.71 0.96
N LYS A 111 12.23 -10.76 0.82
CA LYS A 111 13.13 -11.67 1.55
C LYS A 111 14.31 -10.90 2.14
N ASN A 112 15.11 -11.60 2.95
CA ASN A 112 16.34 -11.06 3.51
C ASN A 112 16.13 -9.72 4.23
N ILE A 113 15.03 -9.63 4.97
CA ILE A 113 14.63 -8.40 5.67
C ILE A 113 15.56 -8.15 6.86
N ILE A 114 16.16 -6.98 6.89
CA ILE A 114 17.03 -6.51 7.97
C ILE A 114 16.50 -5.15 8.44
N PHE A 115 16.44 -4.95 9.74
CA PHE A 115 16.12 -3.64 10.33
C PHE A 115 17.37 -3.03 10.93
N ASN A 116 17.60 -1.74 10.70
CA ASN A 116 18.64 -1.01 11.39
C ASN A 116 18.20 -0.65 12.83
N GLU A 117 19.08 0.02 13.59
CA GLU A 117 18.84 0.39 15.00
C GLU A 117 17.60 1.30 15.19
N ASP A 118 17.23 2.08 14.17
CA ASP A 118 16.07 2.96 14.18
C ASP A 118 14.79 2.25 13.64
N GLY A 119 14.89 0.97 13.26
CA GLY A 119 13.77 0.17 12.77
C GLY A 119 13.46 0.37 11.28
N PHE A 120 14.33 0.99 10.51
CA PHE A 120 14.18 1.14 9.06
C PHE A 120 14.59 -0.14 8.34
N PRO A 121 13.71 -0.68 7.46
CA PRO A 121 13.99 -1.94 6.79
C PRO A 121 14.82 -1.77 5.51
N GLU A 122 15.68 -2.78 5.28
CA GLU A 122 16.28 -3.11 4.00
C GLU A 122 15.85 -4.53 3.63
N PHE A 123 15.55 -4.79 2.37
CA PHE A 123 15.07 -6.10 1.93
C PHE A 123 15.29 -6.32 0.43
N ASP A 124 15.32 -7.59 0.06
CA ASP A 124 15.36 -8.02 -1.33
C ASP A 124 13.95 -8.32 -1.83
N VAL A 125 13.64 -7.90 -3.05
CA VAL A 125 12.39 -8.27 -3.73
C VAL A 125 12.69 -9.28 -4.81
N TYR A 126 11.89 -10.34 -4.83
CA TYR A 126 11.86 -11.35 -5.89
C TYR A 126 10.56 -11.21 -6.66
N LYS A 127 10.64 -11.20 -7.98
CA LYS A 127 9.49 -11.19 -8.89
C LYS A 127 9.44 -12.52 -9.62
N TYR A 128 8.33 -13.25 -9.51
CA TYR A 128 8.16 -14.60 -10.08
C TYR A 128 9.32 -15.54 -9.75
N GLY A 129 9.84 -15.47 -8.52
CA GLY A 129 10.95 -16.27 -8.04
C GLY A 129 12.36 -15.80 -8.42
N GLU A 130 12.49 -14.80 -9.30
CA GLU A 130 13.78 -14.23 -9.71
C GLU A 130 14.08 -12.94 -8.92
N PHE A 131 15.36 -12.72 -8.59
CA PHE A 131 15.79 -11.51 -7.92
C PHE A 131 15.46 -10.27 -8.76
N PHE A 132 14.62 -9.38 -8.21
CA PHE A 132 14.21 -8.16 -8.88
C PHE A 132 15.13 -6.99 -8.51
N ALA A 133 15.20 -6.64 -7.23
CA ALA A 133 16.05 -5.56 -6.72
C ALA A 133 16.13 -5.57 -5.19
N HIS A 134 17.13 -4.86 -4.66
CA HIS A 134 17.26 -4.55 -3.24
C HIS A 134 16.64 -3.19 -2.93
N PHE A 135 15.90 -3.07 -1.83
CA PHE A 135 15.21 -1.85 -1.42
C PHE A 135 15.57 -1.45 0.01
N LYS A 136 15.57 -0.14 0.24
CA LYS A 136 15.73 0.48 1.56
C LYS A 136 14.62 1.48 1.78
N LEU A 137 14.01 1.46 2.96
CA LEU A 137 12.99 2.45 3.33
C LEU A 137 13.54 3.42 4.37
N SER A 138 13.02 4.64 4.34
CA SER A 138 13.25 5.67 5.37
C SER A 138 12.04 5.85 6.30
N ILE A 139 11.16 4.84 6.36
CA ILE A 139 10.04 4.73 7.28
C ILE A 139 10.11 3.38 7.98
N PRO A 140 9.89 3.32 9.32
CA PRO A 140 10.08 2.11 10.09
C PRO A 140 8.89 1.15 9.99
N GLY A 141 9.14 -0.11 10.33
CA GLY A 141 8.11 -1.11 10.56
C GLY A 141 7.86 -2.08 9.40
N LYS A 142 7.53 -3.32 9.77
CA LYS A 142 7.27 -4.42 8.83
C LYS A 142 6.09 -4.13 7.90
N HIS A 143 5.03 -3.48 8.39
CA HIS A 143 3.87 -3.11 7.56
C HIS A 143 4.26 -2.18 6.39
N ASN A 144 5.29 -1.36 6.56
CA ASN A 144 5.76 -0.50 5.48
C ASN A 144 6.52 -1.27 4.39
N ILE A 145 7.03 -2.47 4.66
CA ILE A 145 7.54 -3.37 3.62
C ILE A 145 6.38 -3.83 2.73
N LEU A 146 5.25 -4.23 3.32
CA LEU A 146 4.05 -4.60 2.58
C LEU A 146 3.51 -3.43 1.74
N ASN A 147 3.46 -2.23 2.31
CA ASN A 147 3.08 -1.02 1.57
C ASN A 147 4.05 -0.72 0.41
N ALA A 148 5.36 -0.91 0.62
CA ALA A 148 6.37 -0.76 -0.43
C ALA A 148 6.22 -1.82 -1.52
N LEU A 149 5.95 -3.09 -1.18
CA LEU A 149 5.69 -4.15 -2.16
C LEU A 149 4.47 -3.83 -3.04
N ALA A 150 3.40 -3.31 -2.45
CA ALA A 150 2.23 -2.84 -3.19
C ALA A 150 2.59 -1.74 -4.20
N CYS A 151 3.38 -0.76 -3.76
CA CYS A 151 3.90 0.31 -4.62
C CYS A 151 4.82 -0.22 -5.72
N ILE A 152 5.78 -1.10 -5.38
CA ILE A 152 6.71 -1.73 -6.32
C ILE A 152 5.94 -2.50 -7.39
N SER A 153 4.96 -3.32 -6.99
CA SER A 153 4.14 -4.11 -7.91
C SER A 153 3.35 -3.22 -8.87
N LEU A 154 2.72 -2.16 -8.36
CA LEU A 154 1.99 -1.20 -9.21
C LEU A 154 2.92 -0.46 -10.16
N CYS A 155 4.07 0.02 -9.67
CA CYS A 155 5.05 0.74 -10.49
C CYS A 155 5.62 -0.14 -11.62
N ASP A 156 5.89 -1.41 -11.33
CA ASP A 156 6.38 -2.38 -12.32
C ASP A 156 5.36 -2.63 -13.43
N VAL A 157 4.06 -2.75 -13.08
CA VAL A 157 2.95 -2.86 -14.05
C VAL A 157 2.92 -1.69 -15.04
N TYR A 158 3.21 -0.48 -14.55
CA TYR A 158 3.25 0.73 -15.38
C TYR A 158 4.63 0.98 -16.03
N GLY A 159 5.54 0.01 -15.98
CA GLY A 159 6.84 0.06 -16.64
C GLY A 159 7.82 1.07 -16.03
N ILE A 160 7.62 1.45 -14.77
CA ILE A 160 8.56 2.32 -14.06
C ILE A 160 9.84 1.53 -13.77
N GLU A 161 10.98 2.04 -14.25
CA GLU A 161 12.26 1.39 -14.01
C GLU A 161 12.58 1.29 -12.52
N LYS A 162 13.07 0.12 -12.10
CA LYS A 162 13.33 -0.20 -10.69
C LYS A 162 14.23 0.81 -9.96
N GLN A 163 15.17 1.44 -10.67
CA GLN A 163 16.04 2.46 -10.07
C GLN A 163 15.28 3.72 -9.60
N PHE A 164 14.19 4.09 -10.29
CA PHE A 164 13.34 5.20 -9.87
C PHE A 164 12.47 4.81 -8.68
N ILE A 165 11.98 3.57 -8.65
CA ILE A 165 11.21 3.03 -7.52
C ILE A 165 12.08 2.99 -6.27
N GLN A 166 13.31 2.45 -6.37
CA GLN A 166 14.29 2.41 -5.27
C GLN A 166 14.56 3.81 -4.71
N LYS A 167 14.87 4.77 -5.59
CA LYS A 167 15.15 6.14 -5.18
C LYS A 167 13.96 6.83 -4.51
N ALA A 168 12.75 6.60 -5.02
CA ALA A 168 11.53 7.19 -4.47
C ALA A 168 11.22 6.62 -3.08
N LEU A 169 11.27 5.30 -2.91
CA LEU A 169 11.02 4.63 -1.64
C LEU A 169 12.07 5.00 -0.58
N GLN A 170 13.34 5.09 -0.96
CA GLN A 170 14.41 5.51 -0.06
C GLN A 170 14.26 6.98 0.38
N LYS A 171 13.74 7.83 -0.50
CA LYS A 171 13.52 9.26 -0.20
C LYS A 171 12.27 9.50 0.65
N PHE A 172 11.25 8.67 0.54
CA PHE A 172 9.97 8.85 1.21
C PHE A 172 10.11 8.71 2.73
N THR A 173 9.78 9.78 3.46
CA THR A 173 9.90 9.86 4.93
C THR A 173 8.57 9.75 5.67
N GLY A 174 7.50 9.33 4.97
CA GLY A 174 6.17 9.12 5.55
C GLY A 174 5.21 10.29 5.30
N ALA A 175 4.02 10.15 5.85
CA ALA A 175 2.99 11.17 5.90
C ALA A 175 2.94 11.78 7.30
N ASP A 176 2.48 13.02 7.40
CA ASP A 176 2.27 13.69 8.68
C ASP A 176 1.33 12.86 9.57
N ARG A 177 1.63 12.82 10.85
CA ARG A 177 0.85 12.08 11.85
C ARG A 177 0.79 10.55 11.60
N ARG A 178 1.81 9.98 10.94
CA ARG A 178 2.00 8.53 10.78
C ARG A 178 3.39 8.18 11.31
N PHE A 179 3.46 7.87 12.63
CA PHE A 179 4.70 7.64 13.37
C PHE A 179 5.73 8.75 13.13
N GLU A 180 5.24 10.00 13.11
CA GLU A 180 6.02 11.17 12.76
C GLU A 180 6.89 11.61 13.92
N PHE A 181 8.22 11.63 13.72
CA PHE A 181 9.14 12.14 14.72
C PHE A 181 9.02 13.66 14.86
N LYS A 182 8.68 14.14 16.05
CA LYS A 182 8.50 15.57 16.37
C LYS A 182 9.71 16.19 17.07
N GLY A 183 10.61 15.39 17.64
CA GLY A 183 11.79 15.91 18.33
C GLY A 183 12.12 15.18 19.62
N LEU A 184 12.99 15.80 20.43
CA LEU A 184 13.43 15.30 21.73
C LEU A 184 12.91 16.22 22.86
N VAL A 185 12.37 15.60 23.91
CA VAL A 185 12.01 16.31 25.14
C VAL A 185 12.71 15.58 26.30
N ASN A 186 13.62 16.25 26.96
CA ASN A 186 14.42 15.68 28.05
C ASN A 186 15.08 14.32 27.71
N GLY A 187 15.57 14.18 26.48
CA GLY A 187 16.18 12.94 25.97
C GLY A 187 15.21 11.87 25.45
N ALA A 188 13.90 12.05 25.67
CA ALA A 188 12.87 11.15 25.13
C ALA A 188 12.51 11.54 23.67
N ARG A 189 12.40 10.54 22.80
CA ARG A 189 11.87 10.73 21.43
C ARG A 189 10.36 10.91 21.45
N VAL A 190 9.86 11.96 20.81
CA VAL A 190 8.41 12.25 20.72
C VAL A 190 7.95 11.96 19.30
N TYR A 191 6.89 11.17 19.17
CA TYR A 191 6.25 10.83 17.90
C TYR A 191 4.78 11.25 17.93
N ASP A 192 4.27 11.69 16.77
CA ASP A 192 2.85 11.95 16.53
C ASP A 192 2.29 10.85 15.62
N ASP A 193 1.21 10.22 16.06
CA ASP A 193 0.51 9.20 15.28
C ASP A 193 -1.00 9.39 15.33
N TYR A 194 -1.65 9.24 14.19
CA TYR A 194 -3.12 9.32 14.07
C TYR A 194 -3.79 7.97 14.40
N GLY A 195 -3.07 7.04 15.00
CA GLY A 195 -3.57 5.73 15.38
C GLY A 195 -4.86 5.82 16.21
N HIS A 196 -5.94 5.28 15.67
CA HIS A 196 -7.27 5.23 16.30
C HIS A 196 -7.95 3.86 16.12
N HIS A 197 -7.37 3.01 15.32
CA HIS A 197 -7.74 1.61 15.16
C HIS A 197 -6.90 0.77 16.13
N PRO A 198 -7.49 -0.14 16.95
CA PRO A 198 -6.76 -0.97 17.91
C PRO A 198 -5.80 -1.96 17.26
#